data_06e86d7ecb0cf1f613c34d2c1a4a8dc6
#
_entry.id   06e86d7ecb0cf1f613c34d2c1a4a8dc6
#
_cell.length_a   1.000
_cell.length_b   1.000
_cell.length_c   1.000
_cell.angle_alpha   90.00
_cell.angle_beta   90.00
_cell.angle_gamma   90.00
#
_symmetry.space_group_name_H-M   'P 1'
#
loop_
_entity.id
_entity.type
_entity.pdbx_description
1 polymer ?
#
loop_
_entity_poly.entity_id
_entity_poly.type
_entity_poly.pdbx_seq_one_letter_code
_entity_poly.pdbx_strand_id
1 'polypeptide(L)'
;MTFEKITLDSTSTIKKAIKVMNMYKSQIICVINNKKKIIGTVTDGDVRRSIIKNNNLNQPIKKIMNKNPIYVRKSMSFENIQRLM
;
A
#
# COMPACT_ATOMS: atom_id res chain seq x y z
N MET A 1 17.20 11.68 7.06
CA MET A 1 15.96 10.95 7.31
C MET A 1 15.91 9.67 6.52
N THR A 2 15.59 8.62 7.17
CA THR A 2 15.53 7.32 6.52
C THR A 2 14.15 7.11 5.91
N PHE A 3 14.14 6.72 4.65
CA PHE A 3 12.92 6.38 3.99
C PHE A 3 12.70 4.87 4.09
N GLU A 4 11.68 4.48 4.79
CA GLU A 4 11.38 3.07 4.97
C GLU A 4 10.13 2.70 4.22
N LYS A 5 10.22 1.61 3.51
CA LYS A 5 9.04 1.04 2.87
C LYS A 5 8.20 0.36 3.93
N ILE A 6 6.94 0.71 3.94
CA ILE A 6 6.00 0.03 4.81
C ILE A 6 5.34 -1.05 3.99
N THR A 7 5.48 -2.29 4.43
CA THR A 7 4.92 -3.41 3.70
C THR A 7 3.89 -4.13 4.55
N LEU A 8 2.88 -4.64 3.90
CA LEU A 8 1.89 -5.49 4.53
C LEU A 8 1.62 -6.67 3.63
N ASP A 9 1.30 -7.80 4.26
CA ASP A 9 0.91 -8.99 3.53
C ASP A 9 -0.42 -8.74 2.83
N SER A 10 -0.60 -9.35 1.67
CA SER A 10 -1.80 -9.17 0.88
C SER A 10 -3.07 -9.60 1.60
N THR A 11 -2.94 -10.45 2.60
CA THR A 11 -4.08 -10.90 3.40
C THR A 11 -4.38 -9.99 4.59
N SER A 12 -3.54 -8.99 4.82
CA SER A 12 -3.81 -8.01 5.87
C SER A 12 -5.10 -7.27 5.56
N THR A 13 -5.81 -6.86 6.60
CA THR A 13 -7.09 -6.19 6.41
C THR A 13 -6.89 -4.73 6.01
N ILE A 14 -7.92 -4.18 5.39
CA ILE A 14 -7.94 -2.76 5.07
C ILE A 14 -7.84 -1.95 6.36
N LYS A 15 -8.51 -2.44 7.41
CA LYS A 15 -8.47 -1.79 8.72
C LYS A 15 -7.04 -1.68 9.23
N LYS A 16 -6.26 -2.75 9.07
CA LYS A 16 -4.87 -2.73 9.50
C LYS A 16 -4.06 -1.74 8.68
N ALA A 17 -4.34 -1.65 7.38
CA ALA A 17 -3.64 -0.70 6.53
C ALA A 17 -3.86 0.73 7.01
N ILE A 18 -5.11 1.05 7.35
CA ILE A 18 -5.44 2.38 7.86
C ILE A 18 -4.65 2.67 9.13
N LYS A 19 -4.61 1.69 10.02
CA LYS A 19 -3.90 1.83 11.28
C LYS A 19 -2.41 2.08 11.07
N VAL A 20 -1.81 1.32 10.17
CA VAL A 20 -0.39 1.43 9.89
C VAL A 20 -0.07 2.77 9.24
N MET A 21 -0.90 3.19 8.28
CA MET A 21 -0.71 4.49 7.65
C MET A 21 -0.75 5.61 8.67
N ASN A 22 -1.68 5.51 9.61
CA ASN A 22 -1.82 6.53 10.64
C ASN A 22 -0.62 6.51 11.59
N MET A 23 -0.19 5.31 11.96
CA MET A 23 0.91 5.16 12.90
C MET A 23 2.22 5.72 12.34
N TYR A 24 2.50 5.44 11.09
CA TYR A 24 3.75 5.87 10.46
C TYR A 24 3.60 7.11 9.62
N LYS A 25 2.41 7.68 9.58
CA LYS A 25 2.12 8.87 8.79
C LYS A 25 2.52 8.69 7.33
N SER A 26 2.29 7.49 6.84
CA SER A 26 2.61 7.15 5.45
C SER A 26 1.34 7.18 4.61
N GLN A 27 1.48 7.58 3.36
CA GLN A 27 0.36 7.62 2.45
C GLN A 27 0.36 6.46 1.48
N ILE A 28 1.32 5.56 1.61
CA ILE A 28 1.42 4.43 0.70
C ILE A 28 1.97 3.22 1.43
N ILE A 29 1.42 2.06 1.08
CA ILE A 29 1.85 0.78 1.63
C ILE A 29 2.15 -0.14 0.47
N CYS A 30 3.27 -0.83 0.53
CA CYS A 30 3.60 -1.86 -0.45
C CYS A 30 2.99 -3.18 -0.01
N VAL A 31 2.28 -3.83 -0.91
CA VAL A 31 1.63 -5.11 -0.62
C VAL A 31 2.52 -6.23 -1.11
N ILE A 32 2.80 -7.17 -0.23
CA ILE A 32 3.68 -8.28 -0.57
C ILE A 32 2.92 -9.59 -0.47
N ASN A 33 3.40 -10.58 -1.23
CA ASN A 33 2.83 -11.93 -1.16
C ASN A 33 3.61 -12.77 -0.15
N ASN A 34 3.25 -14.05 -0.05
CA ASN A 34 3.91 -14.93 0.91
C ASN A 34 5.37 -15.21 0.56
N LYS A 35 5.80 -14.84 -0.62
CA LYS A 35 7.22 -14.93 -1.02
C LYS A 35 7.93 -13.61 -0.83
N LYS A 36 7.27 -12.66 -0.17
CA LYS A 36 7.83 -11.34 0.15
C LYS A 36 8.14 -10.52 -1.09
N LYS A 37 7.41 -10.77 -2.16
CA LYS A 37 7.53 -9.97 -3.38
C LYS A 37 6.43 -8.94 -3.42
N ILE A 38 6.78 -7.73 -3.87
CA ILE A 38 5.78 -6.66 -3.99
C ILE A 38 4.86 -6.99 -5.14
N ILE A 39 3.58 -7.09 -4.84
CA ILE A 39 2.56 -7.41 -5.84
C ILE A 39 1.58 -6.28 -6.08
N GLY A 40 1.71 -5.20 -5.32
CA GLY A 40 0.85 -4.06 -5.51
C GLY A 40 1.13 -2.99 -4.49
N THR A 41 0.34 -1.94 -4.53
CA THR A 41 0.44 -0.84 -3.58
C THR A 41 -0.95 -0.41 -3.17
N VAL A 42 -1.04 0.15 -1.96
CA VAL A 42 -2.28 0.72 -1.45
C VAL A 42 -1.96 2.13 -0.98
N THR A 43 -2.70 3.10 -1.49
CA THR A 43 -2.52 4.49 -1.11
C THR A 43 -3.67 4.94 -0.22
N ASP A 44 -3.48 6.10 0.39
CA ASP A 44 -4.53 6.73 1.18
C ASP A 44 -5.79 6.92 0.34
N GLY A 45 -5.62 7.30 -0.93
CA GLY A 45 -6.75 7.46 -1.82
C GLY A 45 -7.49 6.17 -2.08
N ASP A 46 -6.76 5.04 -2.19
CA ASP A 46 -7.39 3.74 -2.39
C ASP A 46 -8.27 3.39 -1.21
N VAL A 47 -7.77 3.63 0.00
CA VAL A 47 -8.53 3.35 1.21
C VAL A 47 -9.75 4.23 1.29
N ARG A 48 -9.58 5.51 0.98
CA ARG A 48 -10.69 6.47 1.03
C ARG A 48 -11.80 6.08 0.07
N ARG A 49 -11.45 5.69 -1.14
CA ARG A 49 -12.44 5.23 -2.12
C ARG A 49 -13.15 3.99 -1.63
N SER A 50 -12.43 3.10 -0.96
CA SER A 50 -13.02 1.90 -0.42
C SER A 50 -14.07 2.22 0.63
N ILE A 51 -13.79 3.19 1.49
CA ILE A 51 -14.73 3.60 2.52
C ILE A 51 -15.98 4.20 1.88
N ILE A 52 -15.80 5.03 0.87
CA ILE A 52 -16.93 5.67 0.18
C ILE A 52 -17.83 4.62 -0.46
N LYS A 53 -17.24 3.54 -0.95
CA LYS A 53 -18.02 2.47 -1.59
C LYS A 53 -18.62 1.50 -0.57
N ASN A 54 -18.50 1.80 0.71
CA ASN A 54 -19.02 0.96 1.79
C ASN A 54 -18.41 -0.43 1.82
N ASN A 55 -17.15 -0.55 1.44
CA ASN A 55 -16.46 -1.82 1.53
C ASN A 55 -16.20 -2.19 2.98
N ASN A 56 -16.24 -3.49 3.25
CA ASN A 56 -15.96 -3.99 4.58
C ASN A 56 -14.47 -3.85 4.87
N LEU A 57 -14.14 -3.13 5.93
CA LEU A 57 -12.74 -2.89 6.27
C LEU A 57 -12.02 -4.14 6.78
N ASN A 58 -12.73 -5.22 7.01
CA ASN A 58 -12.12 -6.49 7.38
C ASN A 58 -11.70 -7.32 6.17
N GLN A 59 -11.92 -6.80 4.97
CA GLN A 59 -11.47 -7.47 3.76
C GLN A 59 -9.96 -7.32 3.60
N PRO A 60 -9.32 -8.27 2.91
CA PRO A 60 -7.88 -8.17 2.67
C PRO A 60 -7.54 -7.02 1.73
N ILE A 61 -6.40 -6.41 1.96
CA ILE A 61 -5.99 -5.26 1.17
C ILE A 61 -5.76 -5.60 -0.30
N LYS A 62 -5.55 -6.87 -0.61
CA LYS A 62 -5.38 -7.26 -2.02
C LYS A 62 -6.61 -6.92 -2.85
N LYS A 63 -7.74 -6.70 -2.21
CA LYS A 63 -8.97 -6.36 -2.94
C LYS A 63 -8.99 -4.92 -3.42
N ILE A 64 -8.19 -4.07 -2.80
CA ILE A 64 -8.17 -2.65 -3.16
C ILE A 64 -6.81 -2.19 -3.66
N MET A 65 -5.82 -3.07 -3.69
CA MET A 65 -4.49 -2.66 -4.10
C MET A 65 -4.42 -2.41 -5.60
N ASN A 66 -3.51 -1.54 -5.96
CA ASN A 66 -3.19 -1.29 -7.36
C ASN A 66 -2.19 -2.35 -7.81
N LYS A 67 -2.58 -3.12 -8.82
CA LYS A 67 -1.76 -4.23 -9.31
C LYS A 67 -0.95 -3.88 -10.55
N ASN A 68 -0.88 -2.63 -10.90
CA ASN A 68 -0.18 -2.23 -12.12
C ASN A 68 1.29 -2.62 -12.04
N PRO A 69 1.76 -3.59 -12.85
CA PRO A 69 3.13 -4.06 -12.77
C PRO A 69 4.15 -2.97 -13.09
N ILE A 70 3.80 -2.07 -13.99
CA ILE A 70 4.71 -0.97 -14.33
C ILE A 70 4.87 -0.06 -13.11
N TYR A 71 3.79 0.18 -12.42
CA TYR A 71 3.83 1.01 -11.24
C TYR A 71 4.67 0.37 -10.14
N VAL A 72 4.50 -0.93 -9.93
CA VAL A 72 5.28 -1.66 -8.95
C VAL A 72 6.77 -1.60 -9.30
N ARG A 73 7.07 -1.75 -10.58
CA ARG A 73 8.44 -1.67 -11.03
C ARG A 73 9.04 -0.30 -10.73
N LYS A 74 8.27 0.74 -10.94
CA LYS A 74 8.72 2.08 -10.61
C LYS A 74 8.92 2.25 -9.12
N SER A 75 8.13 1.56 -8.33
CA SER A 75 8.30 1.61 -6.89
C SER A 75 9.66 1.11 -6.45
N MET A 76 10.23 0.20 -7.20
CA MET A 76 11.53 -0.33 -6.84
C MET A 76 12.64 0.71 -7.02
N SER A 77 12.42 1.68 -7.91
CA SER A 77 13.33 2.80 -8.05
C SER A 77 12.70 4.05 -7.44
N PHE A 78 11.81 3.85 -6.53
CA PHE A 78 11.00 4.91 -5.99
C PHE A 78 11.80 5.95 -5.24
N GLU A 79 12.88 5.54 -4.62
CA GLU A 79 13.70 6.49 -3.89
C GLU A 79 14.20 7.62 -4.77
N ASN A 80 14.51 7.29 -6.03
CA ASN A 80 14.93 8.29 -6.97
C ASN A 80 13.83 9.26 -7.29
N ILE A 81 12.62 8.73 -7.45
CA ILE A 81 11.47 9.55 -7.74
C ILE A 81 11.17 10.47 -6.57
N GLN A 82 11.29 9.94 -5.38
CA GLN A 82 11.06 10.73 -4.17
C GLN A 82 11.98 11.93 -4.09
N ARG A 83 13.22 11.75 -4.48
CA ARG A 83 14.17 12.84 -4.39
C ARG A 83 13.89 13.94 -5.40
N LEU A 84 13.10 13.65 -6.42
CA LEU A 84 12.74 14.65 -7.40
C LEU A 84 11.58 15.53 -6.94
N MET A 85 10.90 15.09 -5.93
CA MET A 85 9.80 15.84 -5.36
C MET A 85 10.29 16.61 -4.16
#